data_21542321ed99864fac377c69b17116d9
#
_entry.id   21542321ed99864fac377c69b17116d9
#
_cell.length_a   1.000
_cell.length_b   1.000
_cell.length_c   1.000
_cell.angle_alpha   90.00
_cell.angle_beta   90.00
_cell.angle_gamma   90.00
#
_symmetry.space_group_name_H-M   'P 1'
#
loop_
_entity.id
_entity.type
_entity.pdbx_description
1 polymer ?
#
loop_
_entity_poly.entity_id
_entity_poly.type
_entity_poly.pdbx_seq_one_letter_code
_entity_poly.pdbx_strand_id
1 'polypeptide(L)'
;NFVGLNEGDGFASVKMEGESWALSGDLDIIGSGDSLLIETGALTLSGAVSNTGNTRVAKDASLQLGDGEKTATLSGGLTNNGTVIFNQGSDFTFATDMTGSGNVEKVDSNTLTLTGKNSYTGDTVLHGGTTLVSTGATLGVKGSNATVTVENGATFATAGEVNNNIAILSGGTLAAWNAVQGNSTLSASGVDTINGNVTNGGTLLLSAADNSVGNNFTINGDYTGSDGSQIVMNSTLGEDNSPTDHLTITGSSFGQSGVSITNIGGAGAQTINGMEIVSIGGSSEAQLTLAKPVVAGAWEYNLYQHSDGNWYLESKATPSD
;
A
#
# COMPACT_ATOMS: atom_id res chain seq x y z
N ASN A 1 -28.21 -0.52 22.74
CA ASN A 1 -28.43 -1.73 23.51
C ASN A 1 -27.39 -2.78 23.18
N PHE A 2 -26.76 -3.29 24.21
CA PHE A 2 -25.91 -4.47 24.12
C PHE A 2 -26.79 -5.68 24.52
N VAL A 3 -27.00 -6.60 23.61
CA VAL A 3 -27.76 -7.82 23.86
C VAL A 3 -26.87 -9.00 23.61
N GLY A 4 -26.63 -9.79 24.64
CA GLY A 4 -25.90 -11.03 24.57
C GLY A 4 -26.62 -12.10 25.37
N LEU A 5 -26.60 -13.31 24.87
CA LEU A 5 -27.09 -14.48 25.59
C LEU A 5 -25.87 -15.29 26.03
N ASN A 6 -25.75 -15.46 27.35
CA ASN A 6 -24.68 -16.29 27.92
C ASN A 6 -25.17 -17.75 27.99
N GLU A 7 -24.46 -18.61 27.29
CA GLU A 7 -24.66 -20.06 27.34
C GLU A 7 -23.35 -20.74 27.76
N GLY A 8 -23.24 -21.06 29.05
CA GLY A 8 -22.01 -21.65 29.58
C GLY A 8 -20.85 -20.65 29.63
N ASP A 9 -19.76 -20.92 28.93
CA ASP A 9 -18.51 -20.15 29.02
C ASP A 9 -18.44 -18.97 28.00
N GLY A 10 -19.52 -18.63 27.30
CA GLY A 10 -19.53 -17.53 26.33
C GLY A 10 -20.94 -17.08 25.97
N PHE A 11 -21.00 -16.06 25.08
CA PHE A 11 -22.27 -15.59 24.53
C PHE A 11 -22.62 -16.36 23.25
N ALA A 12 -23.87 -16.70 23.05
CA ALA A 12 -24.31 -17.29 21.79
C ALA A 12 -24.21 -16.27 20.65
N SER A 13 -24.66 -15.05 20.89
CA SER A 13 -24.56 -13.95 19.95
C SER A 13 -24.51 -12.60 20.68
N VAL A 14 -23.97 -11.60 19.97
CA VAL A 14 -23.94 -10.21 20.46
C VAL A 14 -24.42 -9.30 19.36
N LYS A 15 -25.41 -8.48 19.66
CA LYS A 15 -25.92 -7.46 18.74
C LYS A 15 -25.73 -6.10 19.37
N MET A 16 -25.12 -5.20 18.62
CA MET A 16 -24.91 -3.82 19.04
C MET A 16 -25.84 -2.90 18.27
N GLU A 17 -26.63 -2.15 19.02
CA GLU A 17 -27.52 -1.09 18.54
C GLU A 17 -27.32 0.15 19.41
N GLY A 18 -27.36 1.33 18.81
CA GLY A 18 -27.20 2.59 19.51
C GLY A 18 -26.24 3.52 18.82
N GLU A 19 -25.75 4.52 19.54
CA GLU A 19 -24.87 5.53 18.95
C GLU A 19 -23.38 5.14 19.04
N SER A 20 -22.93 4.78 20.24
CA SER A 20 -21.53 4.48 20.48
C SER A 20 -21.36 3.57 21.69
N TRP A 21 -20.53 2.53 21.54
CA TRP A 21 -20.18 1.59 22.60
C TRP A 21 -18.68 1.31 22.54
N ALA A 22 -18.07 1.14 23.73
CA ALA A 22 -16.71 0.68 23.89
C ALA A 22 -16.71 -0.56 24.77
N LEU A 23 -16.10 -1.64 24.30
CA LEU A 23 -15.88 -2.86 25.04
C LEU A 23 -14.38 -3.04 25.26
N SER A 24 -13.96 -2.93 26.50
CA SER A 24 -12.60 -3.27 26.93
C SER A 24 -12.58 -4.67 27.53
N GLY A 25 -11.49 -5.38 27.32
CA GLY A 25 -11.35 -6.76 27.79
C GLY A 25 -11.81 -7.79 26.77
N ASP A 26 -11.75 -9.05 27.18
CA ASP A 26 -11.99 -10.18 26.30
C ASP A 26 -13.48 -10.52 26.22
N LEU A 27 -13.89 -10.97 25.05
CA LEU A 27 -15.27 -11.38 24.77
C LEU A 27 -15.24 -12.70 24.00
N ASP A 28 -16.01 -13.68 24.46
CA ASP A 28 -16.13 -14.99 23.84
C ASP A 28 -17.55 -15.18 23.28
N ILE A 29 -17.66 -15.38 21.97
CA ILE A 29 -18.92 -15.55 21.24
C ILE A 29 -18.87 -16.91 20.54
N ILE A 30 -19.76 -17.81 20.94
CA ILE A 30 -19.73 -19.23 20.53
C ILE A 30 -20.81 -19.59 19.50
N GLY A 31 -21.70 -18.69 19.15
CA GLY A 31 -22.76 -18.95 18.16
C GLY A 31 -22.26 -19.01 16.74
N SER A 32 -23.08 -19.55 15.87
CA SER A 32 -22.86 -19.62 14.41
C SER A 32 -23.54 -18.47 13.68
N GLY A 33 -23.27 -18.31 12.39
CA GLY A 33 -23.85 -17.25 11.57
C GLY A 33 -23.27 -15.88 11.94
N ASP A 34 -24.04 -14.82 11.77
CA ASP A 34 -23.66 -13.45 12.13
C ASP A 34 -23.78 -13.21 13.63
N SER A 35 -22.95 -13.89 14.41
CA SER A 35 -23.05 -13.95 15.86
C SER A 35 -22.54 -12.69 16.56
N LEU A 36 -21.74 -11.86 15.92
CA LEU A 36 -21.46 -10.48 16.33
C LEU A 36 -21.98 -9.54 15.26
N LEU A 37 -23.00 -8.76 15.59
CA LEU A 37 -23.64 -7.85 14.66
C LEU A 37 -23.59 -6.43 15.18
N ILE A 38 -22.93 -5.55 14.43
CA ILE A 38 -22.99 -4.10 14.65
C ILE A 38 -24.03 -3.56 13.68
N GLU A 39 -25.24 -3.36 14.20
CA GLU A 39 -26.42 -2.98 13.42
C GLU A 39 -26.47 -1.48 13.16
N THR A 40 -26.22 -0.69 14.19
CA THR A 40 -26.20 0.78 14.12
C THR A 40 -25.09 1.33 15.01
N GLY A 41 -24.64 2.55 14.71
CA GLY A 41 -23.68 3.27 15.53
C GLY A 41 -22.25 2.74 15.40
N ALA A 42 -21.45 2.97 16.43
CA ALA A 42 -20.02 2.65 16.45
C ALA A 42 -19.67 1.76 17.64
N LEU A 43 -19.00 0.65 17.38
CA LEU A 43 -18.44 -0.22 18.40
C LEU A 43 -16.93 -0.15 18.37
N THR A 44 -16.30 0.17 19.51
CA THR A 44 -14.86 0.09 19.70
C THR A 44 -14.51 -1.11 20.58
N LEU A 45 -13.62 -1.95 20.08
CA LEU A 45 -13.09 -3.11 20.82
C LEU A 45 -11.64 -2.85 21.21
N SER A 46 -11.28 -3.18 22.45
CA SER A 46 -9.90 -3.04 22.94
C SER A 46 -9.42 -4.26 23.75
N GLY A 47 -9.86 -5.43 23.34
CA GLY A 47 -9.46 -6.72 23.92
C GLY A 47 -9.51 -7.84 22.88
N ALA A 48 -9.34 -9.07 23.32
CA ALA A 48 -9.44 -10.24 22.47
C ALA A 48 -10.90 -10.67 22.32
N VAL A 49 -11.44 -10.57 21.11
CA VAL A 49 -12.77 -11.06 20.77
C VAL A 49 -12.65 -12.35 19.99
N SER A 50 -13.09 -13.44 20.63
CA SER A 50 -13.17 -14.75 20.01
C SER A 50 -14.59 -14.95 19.50
N ASN A 51 -14.75 -15.08 18.20
CA ASN A 51 -16.05 -15.28 17.56
C ASN A 51 -15.99 -16.53 16.68
N THR A 52 -16.73 -17.56 17.05
CA THR A 52 -16.80 -18.81 16.26
C THR A 52 -17.53 -18.57 14.93
N GLY A 53 -18.52 -17.69 14.92
CA GLY A 53 -19.26 -17.32 13.72
C GLY A 53 -18.65 -16.15 13.00
N ASN A 54 -19.48 -15.40 12.30
CA ASN A 54 -19.11 -14.23 11.50
C ASN A 54 -19.42 -12.94 12.27
N THR A 55 -18.56 -11.95 12.09
CA THR A 55 -18.81 -10.57 12.51
C THR A 55 -19.34 -9.78 11.32
N ARG A 56 -20.47 -9.10 11.52
CA ARG A 56 -21.08 -8.28 10.48
C ARG A 56 -21.23 -6.83 10.94
N VAL A 57 -20.71 -5.93 10.12
CA VAL A 57 -20.89 -4.48 10.28
C VAL A 57 -21.92 -4.04 9.25
N ALA A 58 -23.05 -3.58 9.71
CA ALA A 58 -24.14 -3.13 8.84
C ALA A 58 -23.80 -1.81 8.15
N LYS A 59 -24.49 -1.52 7.08
CA LYS A 59 -24.37 -0.23 6.38
C LYS A 59 -24.59 0.92 7.37
N ASP A 60 -23.75 1.94 7.28
CA ASP A 60 -23.71 3.12 8.15
C ASP A 60 -23.31 2.86 9.62
N ALA A 61 -23.03 1.62 9.98
CA ALA A 61 -22.40 1.28 11.25
C ALA A 61 -20.88 1.24 11.13
N SER A 62 -20.18 1.25 12.26
CA SER A 62 -18.73 1.13 12.28
C SER A 62 -18.24 0.23 13.39
N LEU A 63 -17.12 -0.46 13.10
CA LEU A 63 -16.37 -1.27 14.04
C LEU A 63 -14.95 -0.74 14.10
N GLN A 64 -14.50 -0.34 15.29
CA GLN A 64 -13.12 0.07 15.50
C GLN A 64 -12.38 -1.01 16.28
N LEU A 65 -11.25 -1.44 15.76
CA LEU A 65 -10.33 -2.37 16.40
C LEU A 65 -9.18 -1.59 17.03
N GLY A 66 -9.10 -1.65 18.35
CA GLY A 66 -8.17 -0.87 19.15
C GLY A 66 -8.73 0.49 19.56
N ASP A 67 -8.18 1.05 20.63
CA ASP A 67 -8.57 2.35 21.18
C ASP A 67 -7.41 3.38 21.08
N GLY A 68 -6.36 3.06 20.33
CA GLY A 68 -5.14 3.86 20.21
C GLY A 68 -4.06 3.54 21.23
N GLU A 69 -4.41 2.89 22.32
CA GLU A 69 -3.48 2.44 23.37
C GLU A 69 -3.41 0.92 23.47
N LYS A 70 -4.57 0.27 23.34
CA LYS A 70 -4.70 -1.18 23.38
C LYS A 70 -5.04 -1.74 22.01
N THR A 71 -4.55 -2.93 21.75
CA THR A 71 -4.80 -3.68 20.51
C THR A 71 -5.97 -4.63 20.72
N ALA A 72 -6.92 -4.60 19.77
CA ALA A 72 -8.00 -5.58 19.71
C ALA A 72 -7.67 -6.68 18.72
N THR A 73 -8.02 -7.91 19.05
CA THR A 73 -8.01 -9.04 18.14
C THR A 73 -9.43 -9.53 17.90
N LEU A 74 -9.69 -9.99 16.69
CA LEU A 74 -10.99 -10.53 16.28
C LEU A 74 -10.75 -11.81 15.50
N SER A 75 -11.28 -12.94 16.00
CA SER A 75 -11.29 -14.20 15.26
C SER A 75 -12.62 -14.40 14.54
N GLY A 76 -12.65 -15.30 13.58
CA GLY A 76 -13.83 -15.55 12.73
C GLY A 76 -13.82 -14.71 11.46
N GLY A 77 -14.86 -14.83 10.66
CA GLY A 77 -15.05 -14.05 9.45
C GLY A 77 -15.50 -12.63 9.73
N LEU A 78 -15.34 -11.74 8.76
CA LEU A 78 -15.79 -10.34 8.86
C LEU A 78 -16.45 -9.90 7.57
N THR A 79 -17.74 -9.57 7.66
CA THR A 79 -18.49 -8.92 6.59
C THR A 79 -18.66 -7.46 6.93
N ASN A 80 -18.01 -6.61 6.17
CA ASN A 80 -18.04 -5.16 6.38
C ASN A 80 -18.87 -4.48 5.29
N ASN A 81 -20.06 -4.04 5.64
CA ASN A 81 -20.92 -3.21 4.79
C ASN A 81 -20.99 -1.76 5.28
N GLY A 82 -20.33 -1.45 6.36
CA GLY A 82 -20.19 -0.11 6.93
C GLY A 82 -18.75 0.37 6.87
N THR A 83 -18.15 0.61 8.03
CA THR A 83 -16.76 1.05 8.14
C THR A 83 -16.05 0.23 9.21
N VAL A 84 -14.86 -0.30 8.86
CA VAL A 84 -13.93 -0.89 9.82
C VAL A 84 -12.75 0.07 10.00
N ILE A 85 -12.42 0.37 11.26
CA ILE A 85 -11.37 1.31 11.63
C ILE A 85 -10.31 0.56 12.41
N PHE A 86 -9.06 0.60 11.96
CA PHE A 86 -7.90 0.11 12.69
C PHE A 86 -7.27 1.26 13.47
N ASN A 87 -7.34 1.18 14.81
CA ASN A 87 -6.69 2.12 15.73
C ASN A 87 -5.97 1.35 16.83
N GLN A 88 -5.06 0.47 16.40
CA GLN A 88 -4.36 -0.45 17.29
C GLN A 88 -3.28 0.25 18.11
N GLY A 89 -3.01 -0.26 19.29
CA GLY A 89 -1.96 0.25 20.17
C GLY A 89 -0.56 -0.30 19.87
N SER A 90 -0.45 -1.25 18.96
CA SER A 90 0.80 -1.89 18.54
C SER A 90 0.70 -2.39 17.10
N ASP A 91 1.81 -2.84 16.54
CA ASP A 91 1.82 -3.51 15.24
C ASP A 91 0.87 -4.70 15.25
N PHE A 92 0.13 -4.88 14.17
CA PHE A 92 -0.96 -5.84 14.12
C PHE A 92 -0.99 -6.58 12.78
N THR A 93 -1.22 -7.89 12.85
CA THR A 93 -1.47 -8.72 11.66
C THR A 93 -2.94 -9.08 11.60
N PHE A 94 -3.59 -8.66 10.52
CA PHE A 94 -4.99 -8.95 10.24
C PHE A 94 -5.07 -10.10 9.24
N ALA A 95 -5.39 -11.29 9.75
CA ALA A 95 -5.43 -12.52 8.96
C ALA A 95 -6.83 -12.87 8.46
N THR A 96 -7.84 -12.15 8.89
CA THR A 96 -9.24 -12.39 8.53
C THR A 96 -9.51 -11.99 7.08
N ASP A 97 -10.35 -12.75 6.39
CA ASP A 97 -10.87 -12.38 5.07
C ASP A 97 -12.03 -11.42 5.26
N MET A 98 -11.82 -10.15 4.94
CA MET A 98 -12.86 -9.13 5.02
C MET A 98 -13.61 -9.03 3.70
N THR A 99 -14.92 -9.25 3.75
CA THR A 99 -15.83 -9.12 2.60
C THR A 99 -16.79 -7.95 2.77
N GLY A 100 -17.65 -7.74 1.82
CA GLY A 100 -18.72 -6.73 1.88
C GLY A 100 -18.47 -5.51 1.03
N SER A 101 -19.32 -4.52 1.16
CA SER A 101 -19.31 -3.29 0.37
C SER A 101 -18.79 -2.06 1.14
N GLY A 102 -18.31 -2.27 2.35
CA GLY A 102 -17.91 -1.19 3.25
C GLY A 102 -16.51 -0.64 2.98
N ASN A 103 -16.15 0.31 3.82
CA ASN A 103 -14.89 1.05 3.78
C ASN A 103 -13.97 0.66 4.93
N VAL A 104 -12.70 0.95 4.79
CA VAL A 104 -11.68 0.72 5.81
C VAL A 104 -10.90 2.00 6.05
N GLU A 105 -10.61 2.30 7.31
CA GLU A 105 -9.69 3.36 7.70
C GLU A 105 -8.63 2.81 8.65
N LYS A 106 -7.41 3.28 8.52
CA LYS A 106 -6.33 3.02 9.47
C LYS A 106 -5.84 4.35 10.02
N VAL A 107 -6.03 4.55 11.33
CA VAL A 107 -5.75 5.86 11.97
C VAL A 107 -4.52 5.83 12.87
N ASP A 108 -4.03 4.66 13.29
CA ASP A 108 -2.85 4.53 14.13
C ASP A 108 -1.53 4.71 13.36
N SER A 109 -0.44 4.87 14.11
CA SER A 109 0.91 5.02 13.56
C SER A 109 1.69 3.69 13.48
N ASN A 110 1.05 2.58 13.81
CA ASN A 110 1.68 1.25 13.81
C ASN A 110 1.70 0.64 12.40
N THR A 111 2.28 -0.54 12.30
CA THR A 111 2.24 -1.35 11.08
C THR A 111 1.05 -2.29 11.11
N LEU A 112 0.19 -2.19 10.10
CA LEU A 112 -0.89 -3.13 9.83
C LEU A 112 -0.46 -4.05 8.68
N THR A 113 -0.38 -5.34 8.94
CA THR A 113 -0.09 -6.35 7.92
C THR A 113 -1.36 -7.13 7.59
N LEU A 114 -1.78 -7.07 6.32
CA LEU A 114 -2.92 -7.82 5.82
C LEU A 114 -2.41 -9.13 5.21
N THR A 115 -2.86 -10.25 5.74
CA THR A 115 -2.46 -11.59 5.27
C THR A 115 -3.61 -12.38 4.67
N GLY A 116 -4.84 -11.91 4.80
CA GLY A 116 -6.05 -12.54 4.29
C GLY A 116 -6.44 -12.08 2.89
N LYS A 117 -7.58 -12.57 2.44
CA LYS A 117 -8.23 -12.17 1.18
C LYS A 117 -9.26 -11.08 1.49
N ASN A 118 -8.88 -9.84 1.32
CA ASN A 118 -9.73 -8.69 1.61
C ASN A 118 -10.46 -8.25 0.34
N SER A 119 -11.67 -8.74 0.15
CA SER A 119 -12.48 -8.53 -1.05
C SER A 119 -13.60 -7.50 -0.86
N TYR A 120 -13.54 -6.68 0.19
CA TYR A 120 -14.48 -5.57 0.32
C TYR A 120 -14.32 -4.59 -0.84
N THR A 121 -15.43 -3.98 -1.26
CA THR A 121 -15.47 -3.17 -2.49
C THR A 121 -15.48 -1.67 -2.24
N GLY A 122 -15.47 -1.24 -0.98
CA GLY A 122 -15.36 0.18 -0.62
C GLY A 122 -13.92 0.69 -0.62
N ASP A 123 -13.77 1.94 -0.28
CA ASP A 123 -12.48 2.63 -0.25
C ASP A 123 -11.71 2.36 1.03
N THR A 124 -10.40 2.51 0.94
CA THR A 124 -9.47 2.41 2.08
C THR A 124 -8.76 3.75 2.24
N VAL A 125 -8.76 4.29 3.46
CA VAL A 125 -8.02 5.52 3.78
C VAL A 125 -6.97 5.22 4.84
N LEU A 126 -5.72 5.48 4.51
CA LEU A 126 -4.57 5.28 5.38
C LEU A 126 -4.12 6.64 5.90
N HIS A 127 -4.45 6.93 7.15
CA HIS A 127 -4.17 8.23 7.78
C HIS A 127 -2.74 8.30 8.34
N GLY A 128 -2.13 7.17 8.66
CA GLY A 128 -0.79 7.13 9.23
C GLY A 128 -0.21 5.72 9.30
N GLY A 129 1.01 5.61 9.79
CA GLY A 129 1.71 4.35 9.93
C GLY A 129 2.00 3.65 8.61
N THR A 130 2.18 2.34 8.68
CA THR A 130 2.49 1.50 7.52
C THR A 130 1.42 0.43 7.34
N THR A 131 0.95 0.26 6.12
CA THR A 131 0.05 -0.84 5.75
C THR A 131 0.73 -1.72 4.71
N LEU A 132 0.78 -3.02 5.00
CA LEU A 132 1.43 -4.03 4.17
C LEU A 132 0.40 -5.06 3.70
N VAL A 133 0.40 -5.36 2.40
CA VAL A 133 -0.31 -6.51 1.83
C VAL A 133 0.73 -7.59 1.57
N SER A 134 0.72 -8.66 2.36
CA SER A 134 1.78 -9.67 2.30
C SER A 134 1.61 -10.62 1.10
N THR A 135 2.65 -11.38 0.82
CA THR A 135 2.62 -12.42 -0.22
C THR A 135 1.42 -13.36 -0.01
N GLY A 136 0.65 -13.58 -1.05
CA GLY A 136 -0.56 -14.43 -1.00
C GLY A 136 -1.81 -13.73 -0.50
N ALA A 137 -1.70 -12.54 0.07
CA ALA A 137 -2.85 -11.73 0.46
C ALA A 137 -3.43 -10.97 -0.74
N THR A 138 -4.67 -10.54 -0.61
CA THR A 138 -5.38 -9.75 -1.63
C THR A 138 -6.06 -8.57 -0.97
N LEU A 139 -6.01 -7.41 -1.63
CA LEU A 139 -6.77 -6.22 -1.28
C LEU A 139 -7.56 -5.76 -2.50
N GLY A 140 -8.88 -5.71 -2.33
CA GLY A 140 -9.81 -5.24 -3.35
C GLY A 140 -10.19 -6.29 -4.39
N VAL A 141 -11.14 -5.92 -5.23
CA VAL A 141 -11.72 -6.76 -6.28
C VAL A 141 -11.46 -6.10 -7.63
N LYS A 142 -10.97 -6.87 -8.59
CA LYS A 142 -10.73 -6.39 -9.95
C LYS A 142 -11.99 -5.74 -10.52
N GLY A 143 -11.83 -4.52 -11.06
CA GLY A 143 -12.90 -3.76 -11.68
C GLY A 143 -13.82 -3.02 -10.71
N SER A 144 -13.56 -3.03 -9.42
CA SER A 144 -14.39 -2.32 -8.42
C SER A 144 -14.21 -0.80 -8.47
N ASN A 145 -13.10 -0.30 -9.02
CA ASN A 145 -12.70 1.13 -9.02
C ASN A 145 -12.55 1.73 -7.61
N ALA A 146 -12.44 0.90 -6.59
CA ALA A 146 -12.15 1.36 -5.24
C ALA A 146 -10.74 1.96 -5.16
N THR A 147 -10.56 2.91 -4.26
CA THR A 147 -9.30 3.64 -4.09
C THR A 147 -8.73 3.41 -2.70
N VAL A 148 -7.42 3.18 -2.65
CA VAL A 148 -6.62 3.33 -1.43
C VAL A 148 -6.03 4.72 -1.43
N THR A 149 -6.38 5.53 -0.46
CA THR A 149 -5.81 6.87 -0.25
C THR A 149 -4.72 6.80 0.80
N VAL A 150 -3.52 7.22 0.43
CA VAL A 150 -2.34 7.23 1.29
C VAL A 150 -2.06 8.68 1.67
N GLU A 151 -2.39 9.04 2.90
CA GLU A 151 -2.29 10.41 3.37
C GLU A 151 -0.88 10.75 3.89
N ASN A 152 -0.68 12.01 4.23
CA ASN A 152 0.57 12.50 4.78
C ASN A 152 1.03 11.66 5.98
N GLY A 153 2.26 11.18 5.94
CA GLY A 153 2.84 10.33 6.98
C GLY A 153 2.51 8.85 6.88
N ALA A 154 1.62 8.44 5.96
CA ALA A 154 1.29 7.04 5.75
C ALA A 154 2.17 6.41 4.66
N THR A 155 2.42 5.12 4.80
CA THR A 155 3.13 4.29 3.81
C THR A 155 2.30 3.06 3.49
N PHE A 156 2.20 2.75 2.21
CA PHE A 156 1.53 1.56 1.70
C PHE A 156 2.48 0.75 0.84
N ALA A 157 2.61 -0.55 1.10
CA ALA A 157 3.44 -1.46 0.30
C ALA A 157 2.75 -2.82 0.13
N THR A 158 3.06 -3.49 -0.98
CA THR A 158 2.48 -4.80 -1.28
C THR A 158 3.52 -5.77 -1.84
N ALA A 159 3.43 -7.01 -1.40
CA ALA A 159 4.01 -8.18 -2.04
C ALA A 159 2.91 -9.16 -2.49
N GLY A 160 1.66 -8.80 -2.29
CA GLY A 160 0.46 -9.55 -2.66
C GLY A 160 -0.27 -8.95 -3.85
N GLU A 161 -1.56 -9.18 -3.93
CA GLU A 161 -2.42 -8.69 -5.00
C GLU A 161 -3.24 -7.49 -4.52
N VAL A 162 -3.07 -6.35 -5.18
CA VAL A 162 -3.85 -5.13 -4.93
C VAL A 162 -4.62 -4.75 -6.18
N ASN A 163 -5.95 -4.72 -6.06
CA ASN A 163 -6.89 -4.48 -7.17
C ASN A 163 -7.61 -3.14 -7.03
N ASN A 164 -6.96 -2.19 -6.40
CA ASN A 164 -7.49 -0.85 -6.17
C ASN A 164 -6.69 0.19 -6.94
N ASN A 165 -7.32 1.31 -7.25
CA ASN A 165 -6.58 2.53 -7.57
C ASN A 165 -5.88 3.05 -6.32
N ILE A 166 -4.76 3.73 -6.50
CA ILE A 166 -4.01 4.32 -5.38
C ILE A 166 -3.94 5.82 -5.59
N ALA A 167 -4.34 6.57 -4.57
CA ALA A 167 -4.14 8.02 -4.50
C ALA A 167 -3.13 8.32 -3.40
N ILE A 168 -1.94 8.72 -3.79
CA ILE A 168 -0.89 9.14 -2.87
C ILE A 168 -1.03 10.65 -2.70
N LEU A 169 -1.38 11.10 -1.50
CA LEU A 169 -1.46 12.53 -1.19
C LEU A 169 -0.06 13.08 -0.83
N SER A 170 0.05 14.39 -0.78
CA SER A 170 1.30 15.04 -0.38
C SER A 170 1.77 14.50 0.98
N GLY A 171 3.02 14.05 1.06
CA GLY A 171 3.60 13.42 2.25
C GLY A 171 3.26 11.94 2.43
N GLY A 172 2.42 11.37 1.57
CA GLY A 172 2.16 9.93 1.53
C GLY A 172 3.19 9.18 0.69
N THR A 173 3.32 7.89 0.91
CA THR A 173 4.29 7.03 0.21
C THR A 173 3.65 5.72 -0.22
N LEU A 174 3.77 5.41 -1.52
CA LEU A 174 3.59 4.06 -2.05
C LEU A 174 4.99 3.47 -2.26
N ALA A 175 5.27 2.34 -1.63
CA ALA A 175 6.62 1.77 -1.57
C ALA A 175 6.68 0.38 -2.19
N ALA A 176 7.83 0.03 -2.77
CA ALA A 176 8.19 -1.35 -3.02
C ALA A 176 8.25 -2.11 -1.69
N TRP A 177 7.97 -3.41 -1.72
CA TRP A 177 7.93 -4.22 -0.51
C TRP A 177 9.20 -4.10 0.34
N ASN A 178 10.37 -4.27 -0.29
CA ASN A 178 11.66 -4.19 0.40
C ASN A 178 12.18 -2.76 0.62
N ALA A 179 11.44 -1.76 0.17
CA ALA A 179 11.71 -0.37 0.54
C ALA A 179 11.25 -0.04 1.97
N VAL A 180 10.37 -0.88 2.52
CA VAL A 180 9.95 -0.77 3.91
C VAL A 180 10.97 -1.47 4.81
N GLN A 181 11.44 -0.76 5.84
CA GLN A 181 12.41 -1.29 6.79
C GLN A 181 11.90 -2.58 7.43
N GLY A 182 12.72 -3.60 7.44
CA GLY A 182 12.40 -4.92 8.00
C GLY A 182 11.86 -5.93 6.98
N ASN A 183 11.48 -5.52 5.78
CA ASN A 183 11.11 -6.44 4.70
C ASN A 183 12.37 -6.79 3.88
N SER A 184 12.69 -8.07 3.77
CA SER A 184 13.98 -8.50 3.24
C SER A 184 13.96 -8.94 1.78
N THR A 185 12.79 -9.15 1.18
CA THR A 185 12.65 -9.68 -0.17
C THR A 185 11.55 -8.95 -0.95
N LEU A 186 11.64 -9.01 -2.28
CA LEU A 186 10.53 -8.65 -3.15
C LEU A 186 9.38 -9.64 -3.00
N SER A 187 8.26 -9.38 -3.68
CA SER A 187 7.19 -10.35 -3.85
C SER A 187 7.73 -11.66 -4.45
N ALA A 188 6.97 -12.75 -4.29
CA ALA A 188 7.35 -14.07 -4.82
C ALA A 188 7.57 -14.05 -6.34
N SER A 189 6.92 -13.15 -7.07
CA SER A 189 7.12 -12.95 -8.51
C SER A 189 8.34 -12.11 -8.86
N GLY A 190 8.99 -11.50 -7.87
CA GLY A 190 10.07 -10.51 -8.07
C GLY A 190 9.57 -9.15 -8.56
N VAL A 191 8.27 -8.95 -8.64
CA VAL A 191 7.63 -7.72 -9.12
C VAL A 191 6.53 -7.31 -8.16
N ASP A 192 6.61 -6.09 -7.65
CA ASP A 192 5.51 -5.49 -6.89
C ASP A 192 4.49 -4.90 -7.87
N THR A 193 3.21 -5.17 -7.66
CA THR A 193 2.19 -4.87 -8.66
C THR A 193 0.98 -4.19 -8.04
N ILE A 194 0.53 -3.12 -8.68
CA ILE A 194 -0.77 -2.48 -8.45
C ILE A 194 -1.63 -2.70 -9.69
N ASN A 195 -2.78 -3.35 -9.53
CA ASN A 195 -3.79 -3.50 -10.58
C ASN A 195 -4.80 -2.36 -10.47
N GLY A 196 -4.44 -1.22 -10.99
CA GLY A 196 -5.23 0.00 -10.93
C GLY A 196 -4.40 1.21 -11.35
N ASN A 197 -5.04 2.36 -11.36
CA ASN A 197 -4.38 3.64 -11.64
C ASN A 197 -3.69 4.16 -10.39
N VAL A 198 -2.56 4.83 -10.56
CA VAL A 198 -1.85 5.50 -9.48
C VAL A 198 -1.79 6.99 -9.75
N THR A 199 -2.32 7.78 -8.84
CA THR A 199 -2.14 9.24 -8.81
C THR A 199 -1.14 9.56 -7.70
N ASN A 200 0.00 10.15 -8.08
CA ASN A 200 1.09 10.43 -7.15
C ASN A 200 1.18 11.92 -6.84
N GLY A 201 0.77 12.31 -5.64
CA GLY A 201 0.97 13.64 -5.06
C GLY A 201 2.05 13.66 -3.98
N GLY A 202 2.66 12.51 -3.69
CA GLY A 202 3.71 12.33 -2.68
C GLY A 202 4.92 11.62 -3.24
N THR A 203 5.17 10.40 -2.79
CA THR A 203 6.36 9.63 -3.18
C THR A 203 5.98 8.21 -3.62
N LEU A 204 6.49 7.81 -4.77
CA LEU A 204 6.60 6.40 -5.19
C LEU A 204 8.03 5.96 -4.91
N LEU A 205 8.20 5.13 -3.89
CA LEU A 205 9.50 4.72 -3.36
C LEU A 205 9.86 3.31 -3.83
N LEU A 206 10.75 3.20 -4.81
CA LEU A 206 11.20 1.91 -5.35
C LEU A 206 12.50 1.43 -4.71
N SER A 207 13.30 2.32 -4.16
CA SER A 207 14.62 2.01 -3.63
C SER A 207 14.54 1.13 -2.38
N ALA A 208 15.21 -0.02 -2.40
CA ALA A 208 15.26 -0.93 -1.26
C ALA A 208 15.91 -0.29 -0.03
N ALA A 209 15.39 -0.61 1.15
CA ALA A 209 15.90 -0.08 2.42
C ALA A 209 17.34 -0.55 2.73
N ASP A 210 17.75 -1.70 2.21
CA ASP A 210 19.10 -2.28 2.36
C ASP A 210 20.08 -1.88 1.25
N ASN A 211 19.71 -0.92 0.40
CA ASN A 211 20.46 -0.48 -0.77
C ASN A 211 20.64 -1.56 -1.86
N SER A 212 19.81 -2.59 -1.89
CA SER A 212 19.73 -3.49 -3.04
C SER A 212 19.27 -2.73 -4.28
N VAL A 213 19.62 -3.24 -5.45
CA VAL A 213 19.26 -2.66 -6.75
C VAL A 213 18.58 -3.73 -7.60
N GLY A 214 17.58 -3.32 -8.37
CA GLY A 214 16.87 -4.20 -9.28
C GLY A 214 15.42 -4.45 -8.91
N ASN A 215 14.82 -3.59 -8.10
CA ASN A 215 13.40 -3.64 -7.84
C ASN A 215 12.60 -3.35 -9.11
N ASN A 216 11.58 -4.18 -9.36
CA ASN A 216 10.61 -3.97 -10.42
C ASN A 216 9.27 -3.62 -9.79
N PHE A 217 8.70 -2.51 -10.21
CA PHE A 217 7.37 -2.08 -9.77
C PHE A 217 6.49 -1.92 -11.00
N THR A 218 5.33 -2.56 -10.99
CA THR A 218 4.38 -2.51 -12.10
C THR A 218 3.08 -1.86 -11.69
N ILE A 219 2.67 -0.87 -12.45
CA ILE A 219 1.35 -0.27 -12.38
C ILE A 219 0.57 -0.73 -13.60
N ASN A 220 -0.39 -1.64 -13.39
CA ASN A 220 -1.33 -2.07 -14.44
C ASN A 220 -2.48 -1.08 -14.51
N GLY A 221 -2.23 0.04 -15.12
CA GLY A 221 -3.10 1.18 -15.21
C GLY A 221 -2.32 2.42 -15.63
N ASP A 222 -2.93 3.58 -15.43
CA ASP A 222 -2.33 4.88 -15.73
C ASP A 222 -1.59 5.43 -14.51
N TYR A 223 -0.55 6.21 -14.79
CA TYR A 223 0.17 6.98 -13.78
C TYR A 223 -0.06 8.47 -14.03
N THR A 224 -0.44 9.19 -12.99
CA THR A 224 -0.53 10.64 -13.00
C THR A 224 0.30 11.23 -11.89
N GLY A 225 1.30 12.02 -12.23
CA GLY A 225 2.09 12.78 -11.25
C GLY A 225 1.52 14.17 -11.05
N SER A 226 1.47 14.62 -9.81
CA SER A 226 1.19 16.01 -9.45
C SER A 226 2.50 16.78 -9.28
N ASP A 227 2.42 18.10 -9.33
CA ASP A 227 3.57 18.94 -9.05
C ASP A 227 4.12 18.66 -7.64
N GLY A 228 5.44 18.50 -7.54
CA GLY A 228 6.12 18.15 -6.29
C GLY A 228 6.16 16.64 -5.99
N SER A 229 5.50 15.79 -6.76
CA SER A 229 5.59 14.34 -6.58
C SER A 229 6.99 13.82 -6.94
N GLN A 230 7.38 12.70 -6.32
CA GLN A 230 8.69 12.09 -6.47
C GLN A 230 8.59 10.60 -6.80
N ILE A 231 9.51 10.15 -7.64
CA ILE A 231 9.82 8.73 -7.87
C ILE A 231 11.26 8.52 -7.42
N VAL A 232 11.48 7.62 -6.46
CA VAL A 232 12.80 7.40 -5.84
C VAL A 232 13.30 6.01 -6.19
N MET A 233 14.49 5.92 -6.78
CA MET A 233 15.05 4.70 -7.32
C MET A 233 16.53 4.55 -6.99
N ASN A 234 16.98 3.30 -6.88
CA ASN A 234 18.39 2.93 -6.86
C ASN A 234 18.81 2.45 -8.24
N SER A 235 20.05 2.72 -8.60
CA SER A 235 20.63 2.26 -9.85
C SER A 235 22.13 2.02 -9.66
N THR A 236 22.65 0.96 -10.25
CA THR A 236 24.10 0.78 -10.35
C THR A 236 24.53 1.40 -11.66
N LEU A 237 24.95 2.65 -11.62
CA LEU A 237 25.22 3.43 -12.84
C LEU A 237 26.42 2.85 -13.61
N GLY A 238 26.18 2.48 -14.85
CA GLY A 238 27.16 1.86 -15.75
C GLY A 238 26.69 1.91 -17.20
N GLU A 239 26.91 0.83 -17.93
CA GLU A 239 26.43 0.63 -19.29
C GLU A 239 24.90 0.41 -19.33
N ASP A 240 24.32 0.36 -20.53
CA ASP A 240 22.88 0.23 -20.78
C ASP A 240 22.21 -0.89 -19.96
N ASN A 241 22.88 -2.03 -19.79
CA ASN A 241 22.35 -3.21 -19.12
C ASN A 241 22.71 -3.31 -17.63
N SER A 242 23.26 -2.27 -17.05
CA SER A 242 23.61 -2.25 -15.64
C SER A 242 22.36 -2.38 -14.75
N PRO A 243 22.48 -2.99 -13.56
CA PRO A 243 21.35 -3.14 -12.65
C PRO A 243 20.71 -1.80 -12.31
N THR A 244 19.40 -1.76 -12.32
CA THR A 244 18.62 -0.57 -11.97
C THR A 244 17.25 -0.96 -11.46
N ASP A 245 16.69 -0.17 -10.55
CA ASP A 245 15.26 -0.21 -10.30
C ASP A 245 14.50 0.21 -11.55
N HIS A 246 13.34 -0.34 -11.75
CA HIS A 246 12.52 -0.12 -12.94
C HIS A 246 11.05 0.03 -12.60
N LEU A 247 10.40 1.03 -13.17
CA LEU A 247 8.96 1.26 -13.09
C LEU A 247 8.31 0.93 -14.43
N THR A 248 7.37 -0.01 -14.42
CA THR A 248 6.56 -0.35 -15.58
C THR A 248 5.15 0.21 -15.40
N ILE A 249 4.72 1.06 -16.31
CA ILE A 249 3.37 1.58 -16.40
C ILE A 249 2.76 0.98 -17.66
N THR A 250 1.78 0.09 -17.51
CA THR A 250 1.17 -0.59 -18.68
C THR A 250 0.19 0.31 -19.42
N GLY A 251 -0.42 1.25 -18.73
CA GLY A 251 -1.26 2.29 -19.31
C GLY A 251 -0.47 3.51 -19.73
N SER A 252 -1.09 4.67 -19.60
CA SER A 252 -0.54 5.96 -19.98
C SER A 252 0.03 6.73 -18.79
N SER A 253 0.88 7.69 -19.06
CA SER A 253 1.44 8.59 -18.05
C SER A 253 1.04 10.02 -18.30
N PHE A 254 0.76 10.77 -17.24
CA PHE A 254 0.30 12.15 -17.26
C PHE A 254 0.95 12.98 -16.15
N GLY A 255 0.88 14.29 -16.31
CA GLY A 255 1.35 15.23 -15.31
C GLY A 255 2.87 15.32 -15.23
N GLN A 256 3.42 15.43 -14.05
CA GLN A 256 4.85 15.60 -13.84
C GLN A 256 5.29 15.00 -12.50
N SER A 257 6.52 14.50 -12.48
CA SER A 257 7.16 14.01 -11.25
C SER A 257 8.65 14.28 -11.31
N GLY A 258 9.24 14.58 -10.15
CA GLY A 258 10.68 14.52 -9.96
C GLY A 258 11.13 13.06 -9.89
N VAL A 259 12.31 12.78 -10.37
CA VAL A 259 12.97 11.47 -10.27
C VAL A 259 14.26 11.66 -9.49
N SER A 260 14.45 10.84 -8.47
CA SER A 260 15.64 10.80 -7.64
C SER A 260 16.34 9.47 -7.83
N ILE A 261 17.59 9.50 -8.26
CA ILE A 261 18.42 8.32 -8.50
C ILE A 261 19.58 8.32 -7.51
N THR A 262 19.74 7.22 -6.78
CA THR A 262 20.93 6.97 -5.97
C THR A 262 21.80 5.95 -6.68
N ASN A 263 23.05 6.29 -6.91
CA ASN A 263 24.04 5.35 -7.44
C ASN A 263 24.50 4.40 -6.35
N ILE A 264 24.25 3.13 -6.51
CA ILE A 264 24.71 2.09 -5.59
C ILE A 264 25.87 1.31 -6.26
N GLY A 265 27.08 1.70 -5.93
CA GLY A 265 28.29 0.99 -6.32
C GLY A 265 28.66 1.04 -7.80
N GLY A 266 27.96 1.84 -8.61
CA GLY A 266 28.30 1.97 -10.03
C GLY A 266 29.54 2.85 -10.26
N ALA A 267 30.47 2.38 -11.07
CA ALA A 267 31.66 3.12 -11.47
C ALA A 267 31.41 4.10 -12.63
N GLY A 268 30.27 4.02 -13.24
CA GLY A 268 29.93 4.75 -14.44
C GLY A 268 30.57 4.15 -15.70
N ALA A 269 29.91 4.33 -16.81
CA ALA A 269 30.40 3.95 -18.13
C ALA A 269 29.66 4.74 -19.19
N GLN A 270 30.14 4.70 -20.42
CA GLN A 270 29.43 5.27 -21.54
C GLN A 270 28.22 4.41 -21.90
N THR A 271 27.03 5.02 -21.88
CA THR A 271 25.83 4.39 -22.43
C THR A 271 25.77 4.56 -23.95
N ILE A 272 25.12 3.60 -24.61
CA ILE A 272 24.89 3.64 -26.05
C ILE A 272 23.45 4.09 -26.34
N ASN A 273 22.47 3.35 -25.77
CA ASN A 273 21.05 3.67 -25.88
C ASN A 273 20.47 4.19 -24.56
N GLY A 274 21.23 4.09 -23.47
CA GLY A 274 20.78 4.46 -22.13
C GLY A 274 20.28 3.28 -21.30
N MET A 275 20.15 3.55 -20.01
CA MET A 275 19.58 2.61 -19.03
C MET A 275 18.08 2.92 -18.91
N GLU A 276 17.21 2.02 -19.35
CA GLU A 276 15.77 2.20 -19.20
C GLU A 276 15.37 2.08 -17.73
N ILE A 277 14.72 3.10 -17.20
CA ILE A 277 14.23 3.09 -15.81
C ILE A 277 12.71 3.16 -15.71
N VAL A 278 12.02 3.69 -16.73
CA VAL A 278 10.55 3.74 -16.77
C VAL A 278 10.08 3.35 -18.17
N SER A 279 9.16 2.39 -18.23
CA SER A 279 8.48 2.02 -19.47
C SER A 279 6.99 2.35 -19.41
N ILE A 280 6.45 2.84 -20.52
CA ILE A 280 5.08 3.30 -20.66
C ILE A 280 4.44 2.53 -21.82
N GLY A 281 3.36 1.78 -21.52
CA GLY A 281 2.67 1.00 -22.54
C GLY A 281 1.72 1.80 -23.42
N GLY A 282 1.11 2.85 -22.85
CA GLY A 282 0.19 3.76 -23.55
C GLY A 282 0.86 5.06 -23.97
N SER A 283 0.09 6.15 -23.91
CA SER A 283 0.60 7.50 -24.20
C SER A 283 1.51 7.99 -23.10
N SER A 284 2.71 8.45 -23.44
CA SER A 284 3.71 8.94 -22.49
C SER A 284 3.74 10.47 -22.49
N GLU A 285 2.87 11.05 -21.68
CA GLU A 285 2.68 12.51 -21.60
C GLU A 285 3.26 13.11 -20.31
N ALA A 286 3.59 12.30 -19.32
CA ALA A 286 4.21 12.79 -18.09
C ALA A 286 5.60 13.39 -18.35
N GLN A 287 5.91 14.47 -17.65
CA GLN A 287 7.25 15.03 -17.60
C GLN A 287 7.97 14.48 -16.37
N LEU A 288 9.03 13.70 -16.60
CA LEU A 288 9.89 13.17 -15.55
C LEU A 288 11.21 13.92 -15.56
N THR A 289 11.62 14.45 -14.41
CA THR A 289 12.76 15.35 -14.32
C THR A 289 13.70 14.94 -13.19
N LEU A 290 14.98 14.74 -13.51
CA LEU A 290 16.03 14.71 -12.49
C LEU A 290 16.27 16.14 -11.97
N ALA A 291 16.23 16.32 -10.65
CA ALA A 291 16.52 17.62 -10.04
C ALA A 291 17.94 18.09 -10.37
N LYS A 292 18.87 17.14 -10.49
CA LYS A 292 20.26 17.35 -10.88
C LYS A 292 20.81 16.09 -11.52
N PRO A 293 21.82 16.18 -12.41
CA PRO A 293 22.51 15.02 -12.96
C PRO A 293 23.11 14.16 -11.84
N VAL A 294 23.22 12.86 -12.09
CA VAL A 294 23.86 11.92 -11.16
C VAL A 294 25.22 11.57 -11.71
N VAL A 295 26.26 11.66 -10.87
CA VAL A 295 27.65 11.40 -11.27
C VAL A 295 28.09 10.04 -10.74
N ALA A 296 28.72 9.25 -11.61
CA ALA A 296 29.39 8.00 -11.29
C ALA A 296 30.75 7.97 -11.97
N GLY A 297 31.84 8.04 -11.18
CA GLY A 297 33.19 8.13 -11.72
C GLY A 297 33.36 9.35 -12.61
N ALA A 298 33.83 9.13 -13.84
CA ALA A 298 34.01 10.18 -14.83
C ALA A 298 32.77 10.44 -15.70
N TRP A 299 31.63 9.94 -15.30
CA TRP A 299 30.41 9.99 -16.10
C TRP A 299 29.28 10.71 -15.36
N GLU A 300 28.55 11.54 -16.10
CA GLU A 300 27.35 12.26 -15.66
C GLU A 300 26.12 11.69 -16.37
N TYR A 301 25.13 11.28 -15.62
CA TYR A 301 23.88 10.73 -16.13
C TYR A 301 22.75 11.75 -16.06
N ASN A 302 22.00 11.88 -17.14
CA ASN A 302 20.79 12.67 -17.25
C ASN A 302 19.63 11.77 -17.71
N LEU A 303 18.40 12.24 -17.51
CA LEU A 303 17.18 11.51 -17.83
C LEU A 303 16.57 12.04 -19.13
N TYR A 304 16.32 11.14 -20.07
CA TYR A 304 15.76 11.46 -21.38
C TYR A 304 14.61 10.54 -21.75
N GLN A 305 13.57 11.11 -22.34
CA GLN A 305 12.52 10.36 -22.97
C GLN A 305 12.91 10.03 -24.41
N HIS A 306 12.80 8.75 -24.79
CA HIS A 306 13.03 8.31 -26.17
C HIS A 306 11.73 8.28 -26.97
N SER A 307 11.85 8.02 -28.26
CA SER A 307 10.72 7.97 -29.20
C SER A 307 9.74 6.83 -28.91
N ASP A 308 10.17 5.81 -28.16
CA ASP A 308 9.30 4.73 -27.66
C ASP A 308 8.40 5.19 -26.49
N GLY A 309 8.59 6.41 -25.99
CA GLY A 309 7.89 6.95 -24.83
C GLY A 309 8.53 6.59 -23.48
N ASN A 310 9.48 5.66 -23.44
CA ASN A 310 10.15 5.23 -22.24
C ASN A 310 11.25 6.22 -21.82
N TRP A 311 11.67 6.13 -20.58
CA TRP A 311 12.63 7.05 -19.99
C TRP A 311 13.95 6.33 -19.67
N TYR A 312 15.06 6.95 -20.06
CA TYR A 312 16.40 6.39 -20.01
C TYR A 312 17.38 7.31 -19.31
N LEU A 313 18.28 6.74 -18.52
CA LEU A 313 19.48 7.41 -18.04
C LEU A 313 20.58 7.28 -19.11
N GLU A 314 21.09 8.40 -19.56
CA GLU A 314 22.19 8.45 -20.55
C GLU A 314 23.37 9.18 -19.96
N SER A 315 24.57 8.62 -20.17
CA SER A 315 25.80 9.19 -19.66
C SER A 315 26.54 10.00 -20.71
N LYS A 316 27.27 10.97 -20.21
CA LYS A 316 28.33 11.66 -20.94
C LYS A 316 29.55 11.84 -20.04
N ALA A 317 30.73 11.93 -20.63
CA ALA A 317 31.92 12.21 -19.86
C ALA A 317 31.81 13.56 -19.15
N THR A 318 32.17 13.61 -17.87
CA THR A 318 32.30 14.88 -17.16
C THR A 318 33.46 15.66 -17.77
N PRO A 319 33.34 17.02 -17.92
CA PRO A 319 34.47 17.82 -18.37
C PRO A 319 35.69 17.59 -17.46
N SER A 320 36.86 17.38 -18.04
CA SER A 320 38.11 17.42 -17.29
C SER A 320 38.43 18.88 -17.00
N ASP A 321 38.69 19.19 -15.75
CA ASP A 321 39.20 20.50 -15.34
C ASP A 321 40.55 20.81 -15.97
#